data_0575a3f51c25107e80dea32f9ccc1a9b
#
_entry.id   0575a3f51c25107e80dea32f9ccc1a9b
#
_cell.length_a   1.000
_cell.length_b   1.000
_cell.length_c   1.000
_cell.angle_alpha   90.00
_cell.angle_beta   90.00
_cell.angle_gamma   90.00
#
_symmetry.space_group_name_H-M   'P 1'
#
loop_
_entity.id
_entity.type
_entity.pdbx_description
1 polymer ?
#
loop_
_entity_poly.entity_id
_entity_poly.type
_entity_poly.pdbx_seq_one_letter_code
_entity_poly.pdbx_strand_id
1 'polypeptide(L)'
;MSTPTLTRRHALGGLAASAIAAAARPARAESPLLVRVGYAGIGVGNRPFVGGSAGATAQAGHYLEDEFANDPAVSVRWYFFRGAGPAVNEAIANNQLDVAYQGDLPSIIGRANGLKTKIVFGGRSHGPIYLAVLPDSDIRGVDDLKGRKVAFQRGTNVELAVAKVLAAHGLTERDLKVITMDFVQAQAALASRDIEASFGESDLLELADKGVARIAYTTKGDNPAFGRQAHVLVTEAFAAQHPDVTGRVVRAFVKAARWSSLEENREALFELWAKSGIPASTFRADFEGQALKYRNSPLLDDFLRDQYRIQAEQAKEHGLIRRDVDVSDWFDTRYLEAALKELQLEDFWPRLGIDGRPVAA
;
A
#
# COMPACT_ATOMS: atom_id res chain seq x y z
N MET A 1 64.52 -0.01 72.76
CA MET A 1 63.75 0.14 71.49
C MET A 1 62.81 -1.07 71.39
N SER A 2 61.53 -0.92 71.80
CA SER A 2 60.61 -2.01 72.01
C SER A 2 59.57 -1.98 70.85
N THR A 3 59.48 -3.03 70.14
CA THR A 3 58.42 -3.25 69.07
C THR A 3 57.18 -3.77 69.77
N PRO A 4 55.98 -3.21 69.50
CA PRO A 4 54.71 -3.76 70.02
C PRO A 4 54.20 -4.88 69.13
N THR A 5 53.95 -6.03 69.73
CA THR A 5 53.28 -7.21 69.11
C THR A 5 51.79 -6.98 69.03
N LEU A 6 51.25 -7.05 67.80
CA LEU A 6 49.81 -7.05 67.49
C LEU A 6 49.21 -8.41 67.86
N THR A 7 48.28 -8.43 68.80
CA THR A 7 47.55 -9.61 69.23
C THR A 7 46.37 -9.93 68.30
N ARG A 8 46.13 -11.26 68.06
CA ARG A 8 45.15 -11.92 67.13
C ARG A 8 43.65 -11.67 67.39
N ARG A 9 43.28 -10.67 68.20
CA ARG A 9 41.89 -10.46 68.63
C ARG A 9 41.12 -9.36 67.86
N HIS A 10 41.73 -8.66 66.91
CA HIS A 10 41.07 -7.56 66.17
C HIS A 10 40.81 -7.85 64.71
N ALA A 11 40.90 -9.13 64.26
CA ALA A 11 40.72 -9.54 62.86
C ALA A 11 39.35 -10.17 62.56
N LEU A 12 38.38 -10.15 63.50
CA LEU A 12 37.08 -10.83 63.31
C LEU A 12 35.85 -9.88 63.35
N GLY A 13 36.06 -8.58 63.35
CA GLY A 13 34.96 -7.58 63.40
C GLY A 13 34.61 -6.86 62.03
N GLY A 14 35.29 -7.19 60.93
CA GLY A 14 35.23 -6.39 59.71
C GLY A 14 34.57 -7.06 58.48
N LEU A 15 33.89 -8.22 58.61
CA LEU A 15 33.41 -9.01 57.46
C LEU A 15 31.89 -9.20 57.39
N ALA A 16 31.09 -8.38 58.06
CA ALA A 16 29.63 -8.57 58.08
C ALA A 16 28.82 -7.36 57.57
N ALA A 17 29.41 -6.42 56.84
CA ALA A 17 28.68 -5.26 56.30
C ALA A 17 28.86 -4.97 54.80
N SER A 18 29.32 -5.94 54.01
CA SER A 18 29.57 -5.72 52.56
C SER A 18 28.79 -6.64 51.62
N ALA A 19 27.63 -7.12 52.01
CA ALA A 19 26.86 -8.04 51.19
C ALA A 19 25.37 -7.70 51.14
N ILE A 20 24.95 -6.51 50.74
CA ILE A 20 23.61 -6.22 50.14
C ILE A 20 23.72 -4.83 49.49
N ALA A 21 24.57 -4.70 48.48
CA ALA A 21 24.39 -3.76 47.40
C ALA A 21 24.28 -4.61 46.13
N ALA A 22 23.32 -5.54 46.10
CA ALA A 22 22.83 -6.11 44.85
C ALA A 22 22.27 -4.95 44.05
N ALA A 23 23.11 -4.44 43.15
CA ALA A 23 22.77 -3.38 42.20
C ALA A 23 21.43 -3.73 41.56
N ALA A 24 20.39 -3.03 41.95
CA ALA A 24 19.24 -2.84 41.11
C ALA A 24 19.78 -2.20 39.82
N ARG A 25 20.12 -3.02 38.83
CA ARG A 25 20.36 -2.51 37.49
C ARG A 25 19.09 -1.75 37.15
N PRO A 26 19.19 -0.44 36.80
CA PRO A 26 18.01 0.25 36.31
C PRO A 26 17.51 -0.60 35.14
N ALA A 27 16.25 -1.04 35.19
CA ALA A 27 15.59 -1.67 34.08
C ALA A 27 15.80 -0.69 32.92
N ARG A 28 16.63 -1.10 31.97
CA ARG A 28 16.85 -0.33 30.72
C ARG A 28 15.48 -0.25 30.12
N ALA A 29 14.85 0.92 30.13
CA ALA A 29 13.59 1.13 29.48
C ALA A 29 13.81 0.64 28.04
N GLU A 30 13.15 -0.45 27.68
CA GLU A 30 13.19 -0.94 26.29
C GLU A 30 12.76 0.22 25.42
N SER A 31 13.53 0.48 24.36
CA SER A 31 13.15 1.51 23.40
C SER A 31 11.80 1.13 22.82
N PRO A 32 10.87 2.09 22.67
CA PRO A 32 9.57 1.81 22.10
C PRO A 32 9.69 1.05 20.78
N LEU A 33 8.83 0.06 20.56
CA LEU A 33 8.72 -0.64 19.29
C LEU A 33 8.32 0.38 18.22
N LEU A 34 9.17 0.55 17.22
CA LEU A 34 8.84 1.40 16.07
C LEU A 34 8.19 0.55 14.97
N VAL A 35 6.90 0.77 14.72
CA VAL A 35 6.18 0.20 13.57
C VAL A 35 6.49 1.03 12.33
N ARG A 36 7.22 0.44 11.37
CA ARG A 36 7.67 1.10 10.15
C ARG A 36 6.70 0.79 9.02
N VAL A 37 5.92 1.79 8.60
CA VAL A 37 4.85 1.64 7.61
C VAL A 37 5.27 2.27 6.28
N GLY A 38 5.40 1.46 5.23
CA GLY A 38 5.70 1.92 3.87
C GLY A 38 4.45 2.22 3.06
N TYR A 39 4.48 3.29 2.27
CA TYR A 39 3.45 3.56 1.28
C TYR A 39 4.07 3.65 -0.12
N ALA A 40 3.55 2.85 -1.06
CA ALA A 40 4.02 2.78 -2.45
C ALA A 40 3.53 4.00 -3.25
N GLY A 41 4.06 5.16 -2.95
CA GLY A 41 3.73 6.42 -3.58
C GLY A 41 4.19 7.60 -2.73
N ILE A 42 4.11 8.79 -3.30
CA ILE A 42 4.39 10.07 -2.64
C ILE A 42 3.53 11.14 -3.30
N GLY A 43 3.16 12.18 -2.57
CA GLY A 43 2.36 13.27 -3.11
C GLY A 43 3.15 14.21 -4.02
N VAL A 44 2.42 15.10 -4.69
CA VAL A 44 2.96 16.11 -5.58
C VAL A 44 3.96 16.99 -4.83
N GLY A 45 5.11 17.25 -5.46
CA GLY A 45 6.18 18.02 -4.82
C GLY A 45 6.84 17.32 -3.64
N ASN A 46 6.86 15.97 -3.65
CA ASN A 46 7.39 15.11 -2.58
C ASN A 46 6.69 15.27 -1.22
N ARG A 47 5.41 15.63 -1.22
CA ARG A 47 4.62 15.71 0.02
C ARG A 47 4.48 14.33 0.66
N PRO A 48 4.64 14.19 1.99
CA PRO A 48 4.45 12.92 2.68
C PRO A 48 2.95 12.62 2.89
N PHE A 49 2.18 12.73 1.81
CA PHE A 49 0.75 12.44 1.74
C PHE A 49 0.42 11.80 0.41
N VAL A 50 -0.57 10.94 0.41
CA VAL A 50 -1.13 10.30 -0.77
C VAL A 50 -2.66 10.37 -0.72
N GLY A 51 -3.34 9.99 -1.78
CA GLY A 51 -4.80 10.03 -1.86
C GLY A 51 -5.38 8.78 -2.50
N GLY A 52 -6.70 8.71 -2.55
CA GLY A 52 -7.44 7.73 -3.35
C GLY A 52 -7.53 6.32 -2.77
N SER A 53 -7.33 6.12 -1.46
CA SER A 53 -7.44 4.81 -0.82
C SER A 53 -7.69 4.87 0.69
N ALA A 54 -8.18 3.77 1.27
CA ALA A 54 -8.30 3.63 2.73
C ALA A 54 -6.94 3.75 3.44
N GLY A 55 -5.84 3.28 2.82
CA GLY A 55 -4.49 3.44 3.35
C GLY A 55 -4.03 4.89 3.39
N ALA A 56 -4.40 5.69 2.38
CA ALA A 56 -4.16 7.13 2.37
C ALA A 56 -4.95 7.83 3.49
N THR A 57 -6.21 7.43 3.71
CA THR A 57 -7.02 7.94 4.82
C THR A 57 -6.41 7.59 6.16
N ALA A 58 -5.93 6.36 6.33
CA ALA A 58 -5.31 5.93 7.58
C ALA A 58 -4.10 6.80 7.94
N GLN A 59 -3.29 7.16 6.96
CA GLN A 59 -2.14 8.05 7.16
C GLN A 59 -2.57 9.51 7.39
N ALA A 60 -3.38 10.08 6.48
CA ALA A 60 -3.72 11.50 6.52
C ALA A 60 -4.64 11.86 7.70
N GLY A 61 -5.40 10.90 8.22
CA GLY A 61 -6.27 11.01 9.39
C GLY A 61 -5.63 10.50 10.70
N HIS A 62 -4.34 10.14 10.70
CA HIS A 62 -3.57 9.70 11.88
C HIS A 62 -4.13 8.46 12.60
N TYR A 63 -4.84 7.58 11.89
CA TYR A 63 -5.52 6.42 12.52
C TYR A 63 -4.57 5.44 13.22
N LEU A 64 -3.35 5.26 12.70
CA LEU A 64 -2.36 4.39 13.33
C LEU A 64 -1.75 5.06 14.57
N GLU A 65 -1.43 6.34 14.49
CA GLU A 65 -0.90 7.12 15.59
C GLU A 65 -1.91 7.19 16.74
N ASP A 66 -3.18 7.44 16.44
CA ASP A 66 -4.26 7.49 17.43
C ASP A 66 -4.51 6.13 18.08
N GLU A 67 -4.35 5.04 17.34
CA GLU A 67 -4.48 3.67 17.87
C GLU A 67 -3.45 3.35 18.96
N PHE A 68 -2.26 3.95 18.87
CA PHE A 68 -1.18 3.75 19.82
C PHE A 68 -0.95 4.96 20.76
N ALA A 69 -1.80 6.00 20.72
CA ALA A 69 -1.60 7.23 21.47
C ALA A 69 -1.46 7.03 22.99
N ASN A 70 -2.12 6.01 23.55
CA ASN A 70 -2.07 5.66 24.97
C ASN A 70 -1.08 4.53 25.29
N ASP A 71 -0.23 4.14 24.34
CA ASP A 71 0.73 3.05 24.50
C ASP A 71 2.15 3.56 24.24
N PRO A 72 2.88 3.99 25.29
CA PRO A 72 4.22 4.53 25.13
C PRO A 72 5.25 3.49 24.66
N ALA A 73 4.89 2.19 24.67
CA ALA A 73 5.76 1.12 24.23
C ALA A 73 5.75 0.95 22.69
N VAL A 74 4.83 1.61 21.97
CA VAL A 74 4.72 1.52 20.51
C VAL A 74 4.70 2.91 19.89
N SER A 75 5.41 3.07 18.78
CA SER A 75 5.38 4.27 17.96
C SER A 75 5.23 3.90 16.49
N VAL A 76 4.69 4.80 15.67
CA VAL A 76 4.45 4.59 14.24
C VAL A 76 5.25 5.60 13.43
N ARG A 77 5.80 5.14 12.31
CA ARG A 77 6.44 6.03 11.34
C ARG A 77 6.12 5.60 9.92
N TRP A 78 5.65 6.57 9.10
CA TRP A 78 5.37 6.39 7.70
C TRP A 78 6.58 6.73 6.83
N TYR A 79 6.76 5.95 5.78
CA TYR A 79 7.77 6.13 4.75
C TYR A 79 7.09 6.12 3.38
N PHE A 80 7.40 7.11 2.55
CA PHE A 80 6.79 7.28 1.23
C PHE A 80 7.83 7.03 0.15
N PHE A 81 7.45 6.28 -0.88
CA PHE A 81 8.38 5.81 -1.89
C PHE A 81 8.00 6.33 -3.28
N ARG A 82 8.76 7.29 -3.82
CA ARG A 82 8.60 7.80 -5.19
C ARG A 82 8.75 6.68 -6.23
N GLY A 83 9.62 5.70 -6.00
CA GLY A 83 9.76 4.49 -6.82
C GLY A 83 8.61 3.51 -6.70
N ALA A 84 7.52 3.87 -5.99
CA ALA A 84 6.32 3.07 -5.78
C ALA A 84 6.62 1.66 -5.25
N GLY A 85 5.90 0.64 -5.74
CA GLY A 85 6.01 -0.74 -5.25
C GLY A 85 7.40 -1.37 -5.36
N PRO A 86 8.16 -1.20 -6.44
CA PRO A 86 9.54 -1.69 -6.52
C PRO A 86 10.42 -1.21 -5.37
N ALA A 87 10.36 0.08 -5.03
CA ALA A 87 11.13 0.64 -3.91
C ALA A 87 10.65 0.15 -2.53
N VAL A 88 9.34 -0.10 -2.37
CA VAL A 88 8.79 -0.74 -1.17
C VAL A 88 9.32 -2.17 -1.03
N ASN A 89 9.34 -2.96 -2.10
CA ASN A 89 9.90 -4.31 -2.08
C ASN A 89 11.38 -4.32 -1.68
N GLU A 90 12.16 -3.38 -2.18
CA GLU A 90 13.57 -3.20 -1.82
C GLU A 90 13.73 -2.87 -0.33
N ALA A 91 12.89 -1.97 0.19
CA ALA A 91 12.89 -1.62 1.61
C ALA A 91 12.48 -2.81 2.51
N ILE A 92 11.51 -3.63 2.09
CA ILE A 92 11.13 -4.87 2.80
C ILE A 92 12.30 -5.86 2.78
N ALA A 93 12.93 -6.08 1.62
CA ALA A 93 14.07 -6.99 1.47
C ALA A 93 15.25 -6.60 2.37
N ASN A 94 15.43 -5.29 2.62
CA ASN A 94 16.46 -4.73 3.48
C ASN A 94 16.03 -4.59 4.96
N ASN A 95 14.90 -5.20 5.38
CA ASN A 95 14.34 -5.10 6.74
C ASN A 95 14.10 -3.66 7.22
N GLN A 96 13.74 -2.75 6.31
CA GLN A 96 13.48 -1.35 6.63
C GLN A 96 11.98 -1.07 6.90
N LEU A 97 11.10 -2.00 6.58
CA LEU A 97 9.66 -1.90 6.79
C LEU A 97 9.12 -3.14 7.50
N ASP A 98 8.07 -2.95 8.28
CA ASP A 98 7.30 -3.99 8.96
C ASP A 98 5.95 -4.19 8.29
N VAL A 99 5.33 -3.09 7.88
CA VAL A 99 4.01 -3.02 7.23
C VAL A 99 4.17 -2.21 5.95
N ALA A 100 3.43 -2.56 4.90
CA ALA A 100 3.44 -1.78 3.68
C ALA A 100 2.05 -1.74 3.01
N TYR A 101 1.68 -0.56 2.51
CA TYR A 101 0.55 -0.38 1.60
C TYR A 101 1.08 -0.30 0.17
N GLN A 102 0.70 -1.26 -0.67
CA GLN A 102 1.12 -1.27 -2.08
C GLN A 102 0.12 -2.00 -2.99
N GLY A 103 0.36 -1.95 -4.30
CA GLY A 103 -0.47 -2.58 -5.32
C GLY A 103 -0.21 -4.08 -5.49
N ASP A 104 -1.05 -4.71 -6.30
CA ASP A 104 -1.04 -6.13 -6.61
C ASP A 104 0.26 -6.59 -7.29
N LEU A 105 0.60 -6.08 -8.49
CA LEU A 105 1.77 -6.56 -9.23
C LEU A 105 3.09 -6.45 -8.45
N PRO A 106 3.44 -5.32 -7.80
CA PRO A 106 4.69 -5.27 -7.05
C PRO A 106 4.74 -6.27 -5.90
N SER A 107 3.59 -6.57 -5.27
CA SER A 107 3.52 -7.59 -4.22
C SER A 107 3.71 -9.00 -4.79
N ILE A 108 3.12 -9.29 -5.94
CA ILE A 108 3.32 -10.55 -6.69
C ILE A 108 4.80 -10.71 -7.06
N ILE A 109 5.43 -9.66 -7.60
CA ILE A 109 6.87 -9.64 -7.92
C ILE A 109 7.71 -9.88 -6.64
N GLY A 110 7.38 -9.20 -5.55
CA GLY A 110 8.07 -9.36 -4.27
C GLY A 110 8.00 -10.81 -3.77
N ARG A 111 6.80 -11.42 -3.79
CA ARG A 111 6.61 -12.82 -3.40
C ARG A 111 7.31 -13.79 -4.34
N ALA A 112 7.27 -13.57 -5.65
CA ALA A 112 8.00 -14.36 -6.65
C ALA A 112 9.52 -14.32 -6.41
N ASN A 113 10.03 -13.21 -5.86
CA ASN A 113 11.43 -13.02 -5.49
C ASN A 113 11.75 -13.48 -4.05
N GLY A 114 10.78 -14.05 -3.34
CA GLY A 114 10.98 -14.69 -2.04
C GLY A 114 10.76 -13.78 -0.83
N LEU A 115 10.16 -12.60 -0.99
CA LEU A 115 9.76 -11.78 0.15
C LEU A 115 8.71 -12.52 1.00
N LYS A 116 8.98 -12.59 2.30
CA LYS A 116 8.13 -13.25 3.30
C LYS A 116 7.14 -12.25 3.88
N THR A 117 5.93 -12.22 3.30
CA THR A 117 4.86 -11.28 3.67
C THR A 117 3.51 -11.97 3.71
N LYS A 118 2.57 -11.40 4.46
CA LYS A 118 1.15 -11.78 4.47
C LYS A 118 0.29 -10.58 4.10
N ILE A 119 -0.77 -10.80 3.32
CA ILE A 119 -1.81 -9.81 3.06
C ILE A 119 -2.81 -9.87 4.22
N VAL A 120 -2.98 -8.77 4.93
CA VAL A 120 -3.80 -8.70 6.14
C VAL A 120 -5.01 -7.77 6.02
N PHE A 121 -5.11 -6.99 4.92
CA PHE A 121 -6.15 -6.00 4.71
C PHE A 121 -6.25 -5.63 3.22
N GLY A 122 -7.46 -5.62 2.66
CA GLY A 122 -7.74 -5.08 1.33
C GLY A 122 -7.78 -3.55 1.40
N GLY A 123 -7.08 -2.85 0.51
CA GLY A 123 -6.90 -1.41 0.64
C GLY A 123 -7.58 -0.57 -0.43
N ARG A 124 -7.71 -1.12 -1.62
CA ARG A 124 -8.40 -0.55 -2.78
C ARG A 124 -8.82 -1.68 -3.69
N SER A 125 -10.05 -1.65 -4.14
CA SER A 125 -10.56 -2.53 -5.18
C SER A 125 -10.93 -1.74 -6.43
N HIS A 126 -10.82 -2.37 -7.61
CA HIS A 126 -11.29 -1.83 -8.88
C HIS A 126 -10.73 -0.43 -9.24
N GLY A 127 -9.49 -0.14 -8.86
CA GLY A 127 -8.83 1.12 -9.20
C GLY A 127 -8.67 1.26 -10.72
N PRO A 128 -9.23 2.28 -11.40
CA PRO A 128 -9.08 2.43 -12.83
C PRO A 128 -7.68 2.86 -13.22
N ILE A 129 -7.31 2.62 -14.49
CA ILE A 129 -6.24 3.32 -15.17
C ILE A 129 -6.83 4.22 -16.26
N TYR A 130 -6.05 5.21 -16.64
CA TYR A 130 -6.38 6.17 -17.68
C TYR A 130 -5.28 6.20 -18.73
N LEU A 131 -5.68 6.33 -20.01
CA LEU A 131 -4.78 6.63 -21.12
C LEU A 131 -4.93 8.10 -21.47
N ALA A 132 -3.91 8.89 -21.18
CA ALA A 132 -3.87 10.29 -21.56
C ALA A 132 -3.05 10.50 -22.82
N VAL A 133 -3.52 11.38 -23.69
CA VAL A 133 -2.86 11.80 -24.92
C VAL A 133 -2.96 13.32 -25.06
N LEU A 134 -2.17 13.92 -25.95
CA LEU A 134 -2.29 15.36 -26.23
C LEU A 134 -3.68 15.69 -26.81
N PRO A 135 -4.20 16.90 -26.60
CA PRO A 135 -5.53 17.28 -27.09
C PRO A 135 -5.68 17.16 -28.61
N ASP A 136 -4.62 17.47 -29.35
CA ASP A 136 -4.54 17.41 -30.83
C ASP A 136 -4.06 16.05 -31.37
N SER A 137 -3.86 15.05 -30.52
CA SER A 137 -3.42 13.69 -30.93
C SER A 137 -4.46 12.99 -31.79
N ASP A 138 -3.99 12.22 -32.78
CA ASP A 138 -4.79 11.30 -33.60
C ASP A 138 -5.14 9.97 -32.89
N ILE A 139 -4.50 9.67 -31.75
CA ILE A 139 -4.79 8.48 -30.93
C ILE A 139 -6.18 8.63 -30.31
N ARG A 140 -7.13 7.79 -30.68
CA ARG A 140 -8.52 7.79 -30.17
C ARG A 140 -8.75 6.78 -29.07
N GLY A 141 -7.93 5.73 -28.99
CA GLY A 141 -8.06 4.65 -28.04
C GLY A 141 -6.84 3.73 -28.04
N VAL A 142 -7.00 2.55 -27.45
CA VAL A 142 -5.92 1.57 -27.27
C VAL A 142 -5.44 1.02 -28.60
N ASP A 143 -6.33 0.84 -29.57
CA ASP A 143 -6.02 0.27 -30.90
C ASP A 143 -5.04 1.13 -31.71
N ASP A 144 -4.99 2.44 -31.43
CA ASP A 144 -4.11 3.39 -32.12
C ASP A 144 -2.69 3.45 -31.54
N LEU A 145 -2.40 2.64 -30.51
CA LEU A 145 -1.10 2.70 -29.80
C LEU A 145 0.04 1.99 -30.55
N LYS A 146 -0.26 1.20 -31.57
CA LYS A 146 0.78 0.46 -32.31
C LYS A 146 1.87 1.39 -32.86
N GLY A 147 3.12 1.13 -32.48
CA GLY A 147 4.29 1.92 -32.88
C GLY A 147 4.45 3.27 -32.18
N ARG A 148 3.52 3.67 -31.30
CA ARG A 148 3.55 4.94 -30.57
C ARG A 148 4.50 4.89 -29.37
N LYS A 149 5.01 6.06 -28.97
CA LYS A 149 5.78 6.24 -27.74
C LYS A 149 4.81 6.35 -26.55
N VAL A 150 4.74 5.30 -25.76
CA VAL A 150 3.80 5.19 -24.64
C VAL A 150 4.58 5.05 -23.33
N ALA A 151 4.26 5.91 -22.34
CA ALA A 151 4.88 5.82 -21.04
C ALA A 151 3.97 5.18 -20.00
N PHE A 152 4.56 4.41 -19.12
CA PHE A 152 4.01 3.96 -17.83
C PHE A 152 5.14 3.47 -16.92
N GLN A 153 4.88 3.44 -15.60
CA GLN A 153 5.88 2.99 -14.63
C GLN A 153 5.85 1.46 -14.50
N ARG A 154 6.96 0.81 -14.90
CA ARG A 154 7.11 -0.64 -14.78
C ARG A 154 7.23 -1.10 -13.32
N GLY A 155 6.87 -2.36 -13.06
CA GLY A 155 6.87 -2.97 -11.74
C GLY A 155 5.73 -2.48 -10.84
N THR A 156 4.78 -1.68 -11.38
CA THR A 156 3.61 -1.18 -10.66
C THR A 156 2.34 -1.90 -11.08
N ASN A 157 1.27 -1.73 -10.31
CA ASN A 157 -0.05 -2.26 -10.66
C ASN A 157 -0.63 -1.65 -11.97
N VAL A 158 -0.13 -0.50 -12.41
CA VAL A 158 -0.48 0.09 -13.70
C VAL A 158 0.03 -0.79 -14.85
N GLU A 159 1.27 -1.32 -14.78
CA GLU A 159 1.84 -2.18 -15.83
C GLU A 159 0.98 -3.43 -16.07
N LEU A 160 0.55 -4.12 -15.01
CA LEU A 160 -0.29 -5.31 -15.17
C LEU A 160 -1.65 -4.96 -15.78
N ALA A 161 -2.27 -3.84 -15.36
CA ALA A 161 -3.52 -3.38 -15.94
C ALA A 161 -3.35 -3.02 -17.42
N VAL A 162 -2.24 -2.36 -17.80
CA VAL A 162 -1.89 -2.06 -19.19
C VAL A 162 -1.72 -3.34 -20.00
N ALA A 163 -1.00 -4.34 -19.49
CA ALA A 163 -0.81 -5.61 -20.16
C ALA A 163 -2.16 -6.32 -20.48
N LYS A 164 -3.09 -6.32 -19.51
CA LYS A 164 -4.44 -6.87 -19.71
C LYS A 164 -5.25 -6.11 -20.77
N VAL A 165 -5.22 -4.78 -20.70
CA VAL A 165 -5.90 -3.92 -21.67
C VAL A 165 -5.34 -4.13 -23.07
N LEU A 166 -4.02 -4.11 -23.23
CA LEU A 166 -3.37 -4.36 -24.52
C LEU A 166 -3.75 -5.74 -25.08
N ALA A 167 -3.71 -6.79 -24.25
CA ALA A 167 -4.07 -8.15 -24.66
C ALA A 167 -5.53 -8.23 -25.14
N ALA A 168 -6.47 -7.54 -24.49
CA ALA A 168 -7.88 -7.49 -24.90
C ALA A 168 -8.08 -6.80 -26.27
N HIS A 169 -7.15 -5.92 -26.66
CA HIS A 169 -7.11 -5.26 -27.98
C HIS A 169 -6.17 -5.96 -28.99
N GLY A 170 -5.70 -7.18 -28.68
CA GLY A 170 -4.80 -7.93 -29.57
C GLY A 170 -3.39 -7.33 -29.69
N LEU A 171 -3.00 -6.50 -28.74
CA LEU A 171 -1.70 -5.85 -28.67
C LEU A 171 -0.86 -6.41 -27.49
N THR A 172 0.44 -6.18 -27.58
CA THR A 172 1.41 -6.44 -26.52
C THR A 172 2.30 -5.22 -26.33
N GLU A 173 3.09 -5.16 -25.26
CA GLU A 173 4.08 -4.10 -25.09
C GLU A 173 5.11 -4.03 -26.24
N ARG A 174 5.34 -5.12 -26.96
CA ARG A 174 6.26 -5.17 -28.12
C ARG A 174 5.72 -4.41 -29.34
N ASP A 175 4.41 -4.20 -29.40
CA ASP A 175 3.78 -3.42 -30.46
C ASP A 175 3.91 -1.91 -30.23
N LEU A 176 4.34 -1.47 -29.02
CA LEU A 176 4.51 -0.11 -28.61
C LEU A 176 6.01 0.25 -28.47
N LYS A 177 6.34 1.54 -28.51
CA LYS A 177 7.63 2.06 -28.06
C LYS A 177 7.50 2.45 -26.58
N VAL A 178 7.59 1.47 -25.68
CA VAL A 178 7.39 1.67 -24.26
C VAL A 178 8.58 2.43 -23.64
N ILE A 179 8.26 3.49 -22.89
CA ILE A 179 9.22 4.29 -22.14
C ILE A 179 8.85 4.20 -20.66
N THR A 180 9.76 3.65 -19.84
CA THR A 180 9.55 3.58 -18.40
C THR A 180 9.88 4.91 -17.74
N MET A 181 8.88 5.48 -17.06
CA MET A 181 9.00 6.75 -16.33
C MET A 181 8.17 6.66 -15.04
N ASP A 182 8.55 7.40 -14.00
CA ASP A 182 7.65 7.63 -12.88
C ASP A 182 6.46 8.52 -13.31
N PHE A 183 5.38 8.52 -12.52
CA PHE A 183 4.15 9.23 -12.88
C PHE A 183 4.37 10.73 -13.13
N VAL A 184 5.24 11.40 -12.34
CA VAL A 184 5.52 12.84 -12.50
C VAL A 184 6.32 13.10 -13.77
N GLN A 185 7.31 12.26 -14.07
CA GLN A 185 8.10 12.36 -15.29
C GLN A 185 7.23 12.11 -16.53
N ALA A 186 6.32 11.12 -16.49
CA ALA A 186 5.43 10.81 -17.61
C ALA A 186 4.49 11.98 -17.93
N GLN A 187 3.95 12.66 -16.92
CA GLN A 187 3.13 13.85 -17.10
C GLN A 187 3.91 14.99 -17.79
N ALA A 188 5.14 15.23 -17.33
CA ALA A 188 6.00 16.27 -17.93
C ALA A 188 6.36 15.90 -19.38
N ALA A 189 6.71 14.65 -19.64
CA ALA A 189 7.05 14.17 -20.98
C ALA A 189 5.87 14.22 -21.97
N LEU A 190 4.65 13.98 -21.48
CA LEU A 190 3.44 14.14 -22.29
C LEU A 190 3.22 15.62 -22.64
N ALA A 191 3.34 16.52 -21.65
CA ALA A 191 3.17 17.95 -21.85
C ALA A 191 4.22 18.56 -22.80
N SER A 192 5.48 18.07 -22.76
CA SER A 192 6.58 18.50 -23.66
C SER A 192 6.55 17.80 -25.02
N ARG A 193 5.64 16.86 -25.26
CA ARG A 193 5.52 16.07 -26.51
C ARG A 193 6.68 15.07 -26.73
N ASP A 194 7.42 14.71 -25.71
CA ASP A 194 8.48 13.69 -25.78
C ASP A 194 7.90 12.27 -25.90
N ILE A 195 6.67 12.08 -25.42
CA ILE A 195 5.85 10.88 -25.57
C ILE A 195 4.50 11.24 -26.22
N GLU A 196 3.83 10.24 -26.81
CA GLU A 196 2.57 10.45 -27.53
C GLU A 196 1.36 10.07 -26.65
N ALA A 197 1.57 9.17 -25.68
CA ALA A 197 0.55 8.70 -24.75
C ALA A 197 1.17 8.29 -23.41
N SER A 198 0.36 8.35 -22.35
CA SER A 198 0.74 7.87 -21.02
C SER A 198 -0.39 7.10 -20.37
N PHE A 199 -0.10 5.90 -19.86
CA PHE A 199 -0.97 5.24 -18.92
C PHE A 199 -0.60 5.64 -17.49
N GLY A 200 -1.62 5.90 -16.66
CA GLY A 200 -1.44 6.32 -15.28
C GLY A 200 -2.71 6.15 -14.45
N GLU A 201 -2.72 6.81 -13.33
CA GLU A 201 -3.82 6.82 -12.38
C GLU A 201 -4.66 8.10 -12.51
N SER A 202 -5.42 8.45 -11.47
CA SER A 202 -6.28 9.63 -11.45
C SER A 202 -5.54 10.97 -11.62
N ASP A 203 -4.23 11.01 -11.38
CA ASP A 203 -3.39 12.17 -11.65
C ASP A 203 -3.43 12.65 -13.10
N LEU A 204 -3.70 11.73 -14.07
CA LEU A 204 -3.88 12.11 -15.48
C LEU A 204 -5.19 12.88 -15.73
N LEU A 205 -6.19 12.73 -14.86
CA LEU A 205 -7.43 13.53 -14.93
C LEU A 205 -7.16 15.01 -14.65
N GLU A 206 -6.18 15.33 -13.78
CA GLU A 206 -5.76 16.70 -13.52
C GLU A 206 -5.18 17.37 -14.78
N LEU A 207 -4.40 16.62 -15.58
CA LEU A 207 -3.90 17.13 -16.86
C LEU A 207 -5.02 17.38 -17.86
N ALA A 208 -6.02 16.51 -17.86
CA ALA A 208 -7.19 16.67 -18.71
C ALA A 208 -8.05 17.87 -18.30
N ASP A 209 -8.26 18.08 -17.01
CA ASP A 209 -8.98 19.24 -16.47
C ASP A 209 -8.28 20.56 -16.80
N LYS A 210 -6.95 20.58 -16.82
CA LYS A 210 -6.12 21.72 -17.24
C LYS A 210 -6.04 21.91 -18.76
N GLY A 211 -6.64 21.02 -19.55
CA GLY A 211 -6.56 21.08 -21.01
C GLY A 211 -5.18 20.72 -21.60
N VAL A 212 -4.26 20.20 -20.79
CA VAL A 212 -2.91 19.79 -21.20
C VAL A 212 -2.96 18.43 -21.93
N ALA A 213 -3.90 17.58 -21.54
CA ALA A 213 -4.14 16.27 -22.15
C ALA A 213 -5.65 16.04 -22.35
N ARG A 214 -6.00 14.98 -23.03
CA ARG A 214 -7.35 14.38 -22.96
C ARG A 214 -7.24 12.91 -22.63
N ILE A 215 -8.27 12.36 -22.01
CA ILE A 215 -8.37 10.93 -21.74
C ILE A 215 -8.89 10.25 -22.99
N ALA A 216 -8.07 9.38 -23.59
CA ALA A 216 -8.43 8.60 -24.78
C ALA A 216 -9.08 7.26 -24.41
N TYR A 217 -8.77 6.72 -23.21
CA TYR A 217 -9.35 5.48 -22.71
C TYR A 217 -9.26 5.42 -21.18
N THR A 218 -10.17 4.68 -20.56
CA THR A 218 -10.12 4.33 -19.14
C THR A 218 -10.74 2.97 -18.91
N THR A 219 -10.23 2.23 -17.93
CA THR A 219 -10.86 0.97 -17.46
C THR A 219 -12.06 1.22 -16.54
N LYS A 220 -12.39 2.46 -16.23
CA LYS A 220 -13.57 2.82 -15.43
C LYS A 220 -14.84 2.50 -16.23
N GLY A 221 -15.64 1.56 -15.71
CA GLY A 221 -16.85 1.10 -16.42
C GLY A 221 -16.61 0.06 -17.52
N ASP A 222 -15.36 -0.35 -17.73
CA ASP A 222 -14.97 -1.46 -18.61
C ASP A 222 -14.93 -2.79 -17.81
N ASN A 223 -14.24 -3.80 -18.32
CA ASN A 223 -14.11 -5.09 -17.68
C ASN A 223 -13.50 -4.96 -16.25
N PRO A 224 -14.20 -5.38 -15.19
CA PRO A 224 -13.71 -5.30 -13.82
C PRO A 224 -12.34 -5.96 -13.59
N ALA A 225 -11.99 -6.97 -14.40
CA ALA A 225 -10.70 -7.65 -14.35
C ALA A 225 -9.51 -6.73 -14.70
N PHE A 226 -9.73 -5.60 -15.38
CA PHE A 226 -8.69 -4.60 -15.68
C PHE A 226 -8.41 -3.68 -14.51
N GLY A 227 -9.26 -3.70 -13.47
CA GLY A 227 -9.08 -2.90 -12.28
C GLY A 227 -7.81 -3.30 -11.51
N ARG A 228 -7.15 -2.29 -10.93
CA ARG A 228 -6.01 -2.48 -10.04
C ARG A 228 -6.48 -2.74 -8.62
N GLN A 229 -5.73 -3.57 -7.90
CA GLN A 229 -5.95 -3.82 -6.48
C GLN A 229 -4.81 -3.22 -5.67
N ALA A 230 -5.08 -2.90 -4.41
CA ALA A 230 -4.06 -2.58 -3.42
C ALA A 230 -4.45 -3.16 -2.06
N HIS A 231 -3.46 -3.31 -1.19
CA HIS A 231 -3.63 -4.00 0.09
C HIS A 231 -2.58 -3.56 1.09
N VAL A 232 -2.75 -3.98 2.34
CA VAL A 232 -1.74 -3.90 3.37
C VAL A 232 -1.04 -5.26 3.50
N LEU A 233 0.28 -5.22 3.39
CA LEU A 233 1.18 -6.32 3.72
C LEU A 233 1.75 -6.12 5.11
N VAL A 234 2.02 -7.24 5.79
CA VAL A 234 2.90 -7.31 6.96
C VAL A 234 4.01 -8.31 6.68
N THR A 235 5.24 -8.05 7.15
CA THR A 235 6.29 -9.07 7.10
C THR A 235 5.96 -10.23 8.04
N GLU A 236 6.21 -11.46 7.60
CA GLU A 236 5.94 -12.66 8.44
C GLU A 236 6.68 -12.59 9.77
N ALA A 237 7.90 -12.05 9.77
CA ALA A 237 8.70 -11.88 10.97
C ALA A 237 8.04 -10.92 11.97
N PHE A 238 7.55 -9.77 11.52
CA PHE A 238 6.87 -8.80 12.38
C PHE A 238 5.56 -9.37 12.94
N ALA A 239 4.74 -9.98 12.08
CA ALA A 239 3.47 -10.60 12.50
C ALA A 239 3.67 -11.72 13.53
N ALA A 240 4.73 -12.51 13.40
CA ALA A 240 5.07 -13.58 14.35
C ALA A 240 5.59 -13.03 15.69
N GLN A 241 6.40 -11.98 15.66
CA GLN A 241 6.99 -11.38 16.87
C GLN A 241 6.03 -10.46 17.62
N HIS A 242 5.13 -9.78 16.90
CA HIS A 242 4.23 -8.75 17.42
C HIS A 242 2.78 -8.94 16.94
N PRO A 243 2.14 -10.11 17.22
CA PRO A 243 0.80 -10.40 16.72
C PRO A 243 -0.26 -9.41 17.22
N ASP A 244 -0.18 -8.97 18.48
CA ASP A 244 -1.12 -8.02 19.06
C ASP A 244 -0.99 -6.63 18.41
N VAL A 245 0.25 -6.16 18.17
CA VAL A 245 0.50 -4.89 17.47
C VAL A 245 0.01 -4.98 16.02
N THR A 246 0.23 -6.12 15.36
CA THR A 246 -0.30 -6.38 14.00
C THR A 246 -1.83 -6.27 13.96
N GLY A 247 -2.53 -6.87 14.95
CA GLY A 247 -3.99 -6.78 15.07
C GLY A 247 -4.47 -5.34 15.24
N ARG A 248 -3.81 -4.55 16.07
CA ARG A 248 -4.11 -3.12 16.30
C ARG A 248 -3.85 -2.28 15.05
N VAL A 249 -2.77 -2.54 14.31
CA VAL A 249 -2.49 -1.90 13.01
C VAL A 249 -3.64 -2.17 12.03
N VAL A 250 -4.08 -3.42 11.89
CA VAL A 250 -5.21 -3.78 11.00
C VAL A 250 -6.49 -3.11 11.47
N ARG A 251 -6.77 -3.07 12.78
CA ARG A 251 -7.93 -2.37 13.35
C ARG A 251 -7.94 -0.88 13.01
N ALA A 252 -6.81 -0.21 13.07
CA ALA A 252 -6.69 1.19 12.67
C ALA A 252 -7.01 1.39 11.18
N PHE A 253 -6.52 0.50 10.30
CA PHE A 253 -6.88 0.51 8.88
C PHE A 253 -8.38 0.25 8.65
N VAL A 254 -9.02 -0.64 9.42
CA VAL A 254 -10.47 -0.89 9.33
C VAL A 254 -11.27 0.35 9.72
N LYS A 255 -10.89 1.07 10.79
CA LYS A 255 -11.51 2.34 11.18
C LYS A 255 -11.41 3.38 10.05
N ALA A 256 -10.24 3.51 9.43
CA ALA A 256 -10.03 4.41 8.29
C ALA A 256 -10.88 4.00 7.07
N ALA A 257 -10.94 2.69 6.75
CA ALA A 257 -11.76 2.17 5.67
C ALA A 257 -13.26 2.43 5.92
N ARG A 258 -13.73 2.23 7.15
CA ARG A 258 -15.12 2.54 7.51
C ARG A 258 -15.45 4.00 7.23
N TRP A 259 -14.62 4.93 7.74
CA TRP A 259 -14.82 6.35 7.53
C TRP A 259 -14.80 6.72 6.03
N SER A 260 -13.84 6.14 5.27
CA SER A 260 -13.72 6.33 3.83
C SER A 260 -14.85 5.73 3.01
N SER A 261 -15.67 4.86 3.60
CA SER A 261 -16.75 4.14 2.91
C SER A 261 -18.13 4.76 3.15
N LEU A 262 -18.23 5.73 4.06
CA LEU A 262 -19.49 6.43 4.35
C LEU A 262 -19.73 7.53 3.32
N GLU A 263 -20.87 7.48 2.61
CA GLU A 263 -21.20 8.46 1.57
C GLU A 263 -21.33 9.89 2.13
N GLU A 264 -21.73 10.02 3.38
CA GLU A 264 -21.78 11.31 4.10
C GLU A 264 -20.40 11.97 4.23
N ASN A 265 -19.33 11.18 4.19
CA ASN A 265 -17.96 11.67 4.28
C ASN A 265 -17.32 11.94 2.90
N ARG A 266 -18.03 11.75 1.78
CA ARG A 266 -17.47 11.79 0.41
C ARG A 266 -16.66 13.05 0.15
N GLU A 267 -17.21 14.21 0.42
CA GLU A 267 -16.51 15.48 0.18
C GLU A 267 -15.36 15.67 1.16
N ALA A 268 -15.54 15.40 2.43
CA ALA A 268 -14.48 15.48 3.44
C ALA A 268 -13.33 14.51 3.13
N LEU A 269 -13.63 13.34 2.57
CA LEU A 269 -12.66 12.36 2.13
C LEU A 269 -11.80 12.89 0.98
N PHE A 270 -12.40 13.50 -0.03
CA PHE A 270 -11.68 14.06 -1.16
C PHE A 270 -10.81 15.27 -0.77
N GLU A 271 -11.31 16.12 0.13
CA GLU A 271 -10.51 17.21 0.72
C GLU A 271 -9.35 16.69 1.58
N LEU A 272 -9.56 15.61 2.34
CA LEU A 272 -8.47 14.94 3.09
C LEU A 272 -7.38 14.44 2.14
N TRP A 273 -7.77 13.78 1.04
CA TRP A 273 -6.83 13.27 0.05
C TRP A 273 -6.13 14.38 -0.76
N ALA A 274 -6.74 15.55 -0.86
CA ALA A 274 -6.13 16.71 -1.53
C ALA A 274 -4.86 17.22 -0.83
N LYS A 275 -4.59 16.83 0.41
CA LYS A 275 -3.29 17.05 1.08
C LYS A 275 -2.11 16.47 0.27
N SER A 276 -2.36 15.46 -0.56
CA SER A 276 -1.37 14.89 -1.50
C SER A 276 -0.89 15.90 -2.55
N GLY A 277 -1.62 16.98 -2.74
CA GLY A 277 -1.38 17.99 -3.79
C GLY A 277 -2.15 17.73 -5.08
N ILE A 278 -2.90 16.62 -5.16
CA ILE A 278 -3.87 16.35 -6.22
C ILE A 278 -5.19 17.03 -5.82
N PRO A 279 -5.82 17.84 -6.68
CA PRO A 279 -7.07 18.53 -6.34
C PRO A 279 -8.21 17.57 -5.97
N ALA A 280 -9.10 18.00 -5.07
CA ALA A 280 -10.29 17.22 -4.68
C ALA A 280 -11.20 16.93 -5.89
N SER A 281 -11.26 17.83 -6.88
CA SER A 281 -11.99 17.65 -8.14
C SER A 281 -11.55 16.39 -8.90
N THR A 282 -10.26 16.09 -8.88
CA THR A 282 -9.68 14.88 -9.50
C THR A 282 -10.23 13.62 -8.85
N PHE A 283 -10.31 13.58 -7.52
CA PHE A 283 -10.89 12.44 -6.80
C PHE A 283 -12.40 12.34 -7.04
N ARG A 284 -13.13 13.47 -7.14
CA ARG A 284 -14.55 13.46 -7.52
C ARG A 284 -14.74 12.81 -8.88
N ALA A 285 -13.94 13.18 -9.88
CA ALA A 285 -13.99 12.59 -11.21
C ALA A 285 -13.61 11.11 -11.23
N ASP A 286 -12.57 10.70 -10.48
CA ASP A 286 -12.14 9.30 -10.38
C ASP A 286 -13.23 8.41 -9.75
N PHE A 287 -13.93 8.91 -8.72
CA PHE A 287 -14.96 8.18 -7.99
C PHE A 287 -16.39 8.43 -8.50
N GLU A 288 -16.56 9.19 -9.56
CA GLU A 288 -17.87 9.47 -10.14
C GLU A 288 -18.59 8.18 -10.55
N GLY A 289 -19.86 8.04 -10.14
CA GLY A 289 -20.68 6.86 -10.43
C GLY A 289 -20.32 5.61 -9.62
N GLN A 290 -19.38 5.69 -8.68
CA GLN A 290 -18.96 4.56 -7.85
C GLN A 290 -19.27 4.81 -6.37
N ALA A 291 -19.82 3.80 -5.69
CA ALA A 291 -20.02 3.83 -4.25
C ALA A 291 -18.66 3.77 -3.52
N LEU A 292 -18.51 4.56 -2.46
CA LEU A 292 -17.29 4.55 -1.65
C LEU A 292 -16.99 3.16 -1.05
N LYS A 293 -18.02 2.44 -0.60
CA LYS A 293 -17.91 1.06 -0.08
C LYS A 293 -17.28 0.09 -1.09
N TYR A 294 -17.57 0.28 -2.38
CA TYR A 294 -17.05 -0.58 -3.44
C TYR A 294 -15.54 -0.39 -3.64
N ARG A 295 -15.07 0.86 -3.57
CA ARG A 295 -13.67 1.22 -3.81
C ARG A 295 -12.78 1.06 -2.56
N ASN A 296 -13.36 1.19 -1.35
CA ASN A 296 -12.65 1.21 -0.07
C ASN A 296 -12.92 -0.03 0.79
N SER A 297 -13.42 -1.14 0.21
CA SER A 297 -13.62 -2.38 0.95
C SER A 297 -12.29 -2.94 1.47
N PRO A 298 -12.21 -3.27 2.78
CA PRO A 298 -11.04 -3.91 3.38
C PRO A 298 -11.06 -5.44 3.25
N LEU A 299 -12.15 -6.01 2.70
CA LEU A 299 -12.39 -7.45 2.76
C LEU A 299 -11.35 -8.24 1.94
N LEU A 300 -10.93 -9.35 2.52
CA LEU A 300 -10.11 -10.38 1.89
C LEU A 300 -11.04 -11.51 1.41
N ASP A 301 -12.05 -11.15 0.62
CA ASP A 301 -13.08 -12.03 0.10
C ASP A 301 -12.60 -12.90 -1.06
N ASP A 302 -13.50 -13.75 -1.56
CA ASP A 302 -13.18 -14.69 -2.63
C ASP A 302 -12.83 -13.98 -3.93
N PHE A 303 -13.47 -12.82 -4.21
CA PHE A 303 -13.12 -11.99 -5.36
C PHE A 303 -11.66 -11.54 -5.30
N LEU A 304 -11.24 -10.93 -4.18
CA LEU A 304 -9.88 -10.41 -4.07
C LEU A 304 -8.85 -11.55 -4.18
N ARG A 305 -9.07 -12.68 -3.51
CA ARG A 305 -8.17 -13.83 -3.55
C ARG A 305 -8.04 -14.40 -4.96
N ASP A 306 -9.16 -14.56 -5.67
CA ASP A 306 -9.16 -15.05 -7.05
C ASP A 306 -8.49 -14.07 -8.00
N GLN A 307 -8.70 -12.75 -7.82
CA GLN A 307 -7.99 -11.74 -8.58
C GLN A 307 -6.46 -11.87 -8.41
N TYR A 308 -5.95 -12.11 -7.20
CA TYR A 308 -4.51 -12.29 -6.98
C TYR A 308 -3.98 -13.57 -7.63
N ARG A 309 -4.77 -14.65 -7.63
CA ARG A 309 -4.41 -15.89 -8.32
C ARG A 309 -4.28 -15.64 -9.83
N ILE A 310 -5.33 -15.07 -10.44
CA ILE A 310 -5.36 -14.74 -11.87
C ILE A 310 -4.23 -13.77 -12.22
N GLN A 311 -4.00 -12.74 -11.43
CA GLN A 311 -2.97 -11.75 -11.67
C GLN A 311 -1.55 -12.34 -11.55
N ALA A 312 -1.33 -13.31 -10.67
CA ALA A 312 -0.05 -14.00 -10.57
C ALA A 312 0.20 -14.86 -11.84
N GLU A 313 -0.82 -15.56 -12.32
CA GLU A 313 -0.77 -16.33 -13.57
C GLU A 313 -0.49 -15.40 -14.78
N GLN A 314 -1.24 -14.31 -14.90
CA GLN A 314 -1.07 -13.31 -15.96
C GLN A 314 0.30 -12.62 -15.89
N ALA A 315 0.79 -12.29 -14.68
CA ALA A 315 2.12 -11.71 -14.53
C ALA A 315 3.22 -12.65 -15.06
N LYS A 316 3.04 -13.97 -14.90
CA LYS A 316 3.96 -14.95 -15.49
C LYS A 316 3.78 -15.08 -17.00
N GLU A 317 2.56 -15.15 -17.49
CA GLU A 317 2.22 -15.21 -18.93
C GLU A 317 2.80 -14.02 -19.70
N HIS A 318 2.66 -12.82 -19.13
CA HIS A 318 3.23 -11.59 -19.70
C HIS A 318 4.74 -11.41 -19.44
N GLY A 319 5.39 -12.37 -18.76
CA GLY A 319 6.83 -12.34 -18.49
C GLY A 319 7.26 -11.31 -17.44
N LEU A 320 6.33 -10.80 -16.63
CA LEU A 320 6.60 -9.85 -15.53
C LEU A 320 7.24 -10.53 -14.31
N ILE A 321 6.99 -11.84 -14.14
CA ILE A 321 7.66 -12.69 -13.18
C ILE A 321 8.17 -13.97 -13.84
N ARG A 322 9.20 -14.59 -13.25
CA ARG A 322 9.79 -15.83 -13.77
C ARG A 322 9.30 -17.08 -13.03
N ARG A 323 8.93 -16.94 -11.76
CA ARG A 323 8.51 -18.04 -10.87
C ARG A 323 7.02 -17.98 -10.65
N ASP A 324 6.41 -19.15 -10.46
CA ASP A 324 5.03 -19.23 -10.00
C ASP A 324 4.91 -18.64 -8.59
N VAL A 325 3.78 -18.03 -8.32
CA VAL A 325 3.44 -17.49 -7.01
C VAL A 325 2.25 -18.27 -6.46
N ASP A 326 2.48 -19.00 -5.39
CA ASP A 326 1.40 -19.59 -4.61
C ASP A 326 0.75 -18.50 -3.76
N VAL A 327 -0.54 -18.29 -3.99
CA VAL A 327 -1.36 -17.32 -3.24
C VAL A 327 -2.19 -17.97 -2.14
N SER A 328 -2.23 -19.30 -2.04
CA SER A 328 -3.12 -20.05 -1.14
C SER A 328 -2.91 -19.70 0.34
N ASP A 329 -1.68 -19.51 0.77
CA ASP A 329 -1.29 -19.17 2.13
C ASP A 329 -0.92 -17.69 2.34
N TRP A 330 -1.11 -16.85 1.31
CA TRP A 330 -0.65 -15.45 1.36
C TRP A 330 -1.57 -14.55 2.18
N PHE A 331 -2.86 -14.87 2.24
CA PHE A 331 -3.86 -14.08 2.95
C PHE A 331 -4.00 -14.55 4.41
N ASP A 332 -3.74 -13.65 5.35
CA ASP A 332 -3.99 -13.88 6.78
C ASP A 332 -5.20 -13.07 7.24
N THR A 333 -6.38 -13.69 7.21
CA THR A 333 -7.65 -13.03 7.53
C THR A 333 -7.89 -12.84 9.01
N ARG A 334 -7.15 -13.53 9.89
CA ARG A 334 -7.40 -13.54 11.34
C ARG A 334 -7.43 -12.15 11.94
N TYR A 335 -6.52 -11.28 11.55
CA TYR A 335 -6.45 -9.90 12.06
C TYR A 335 -7.62 -9.05 11.60
N LEU A 336 -8.01 -9.17 10.32
CA LEU A 336 -9.15 -8.45 9.77
C LEU A 336 -10.46 -8.91 10.39
N GLU A 337 -10.69 -10.22 10.47
CA GLU A 337 -11.90 -10.81 11.07
C GLU A 337 -12.05 -10.40 12.55
N ALA A 338 -10.96 -10.43 13.32
CA ALA A 338 -10.95 -9.97 14.70
C ALA A 338 -11.31 -8.47 14.80
N ALA A 339 -10.72 -7.63 13.94
CA ALA A 339 -11.00 -6.20 13.93
C ALA A 339 -12.44 -5.87 13.51
N LEU A 340 -12.97 -6.57 12.48
CA LEU A 340 -14.36 -6.41 12.05
C LEU A 340 -15.34 -6.77 13.18
N LYS A 341 -15.11 -7.90 13.84
CA LYS A 341 -15.92 -8.36 14.97
C LYS A 341 -15.88 -7.39 16.14
N GLU A 342 -14.69 -6.94 16.55
CA GLU A 342 -14.52 -5.97 17.65
C GLU A 342 -15.25 -4.65 17.38
N LEU A 343 -15.22 -4.19 16.12
CA LEU A 343 -15.83 -2.95 15.67
C LEU A 343 -17.32 -3.11 15.25
N GLN A 344 -17.86 -4.33 15.29
CA GLN A 344 -19.24 -4.65 14.85
C GLN A 344 -19.49 -4.26 13.38
N LEU A 345 -18.55 -4.62 12.49
CA LEU A 345 -18.53 -4.25 11.07
C LEU A 345 -18.54 -5.46 10.12
N GLU A 346 -18.89 -6.68 10.60
CA GLU A 346 -18.82 -7.92 9.83
C GLU A 346 -19.67 -7.84 8.54
N ASP A 347 -20.80 -7.14 8.61
CA ASP A 347 -21.76 -6.98 7.50
C ASP A 347 -21.75 -5.56 6.89
N PHE A 348 -20.77 -4.71 7.27
CA PHE A 348 -20.75 -3.33 6.79
C PHE A 348 -20.41 -3.23 5.30
N TRP A 349 -19.46 -4.04 4.80
CA TRP A 349 -19.12 -4.14 3.40
C TRP A 349 -19.71 -5.38 2.77
N PRO A 350 -20.26 -5.29 1.54
CA PRO A 350 -20.73 -6.48 0.84
C PRO A 350 -19.53 -7.39 0.52
N ARG A 351 -19.65 -8.68 0.83
CA ARG A 351 -18.69 -9.70 0.36
C ARG A 351 -18.94 -9.95 -1.13
N LEU A 352 -17.86 -10.04 -1.89
CA LEU A 352 -17.94 -10.33 -3.32
C LEU A 352 -17.53 -11.79 -3.57
N GLY A 353 -18.30 -12.47 -4.41
CA GLY A 353 -17.94 -13.76 -4.97
C GLY A 353 -16.89 -13.62 -6.08
N ILE A 354 -16.40 -14.75 -6.58
CA ILE A 354 -15.34 -14.80 -7.63
C ILE A 354 -15.71 -13.95 -8.86
N ASP A 355 -17.00 -13.84 -9.19
CA ASP A 355 -17.51 -13.04 -10.31
C ASP A 355 -17.58 -11.52 -10.00
N GLY A 356 -17.14 -11.07 -8.83
CA GLY A 356 -17.18 -9.68 -8.38
C GLY A 356 -18.58 -9.18 -8.01
N ARG A 357 -19.58 -10.06 -7.89
CA ARG A 357 -20.92 -9.72 -7.46
C ARG A 357 -21.10 -9.94 -5.96
N PRO A 358 -21.94 -9.15 -5.29
CA PRO A 358 -22.26 -9.41 -3.91
C PRO A 358 -22.82 -10.82 -3.71
N VAL A 359 -22.26 -11.56 -2.76
CA VAL A 359 -22.81 -12.84 -2.31
C VAL A 359 -24.03 -12.54 -1.45
N ALA A 360 -25.14 -13.25 -1.70
CA ALA A 360 -26.31 -13.16 -0.83
C ALA A 360 -25.92 -13.55 0.60
N ALA A 361 -26.32 -12.73 1.58
CA ALA A 361 -26.09 -12.99 3.01
C ALA A 361 -26.88 -14.19 3.51
#